data_76d18eaecde6ab2fdd759c757e97cf05
#
_entry.id   76d18eaecde6ab2fdd759c757e97cf05
#
_cell.length_a   1.000
_cell.length_b   1.000
_cell.length_c   1.000
_cell.angle_alpha   90.00
_cell.angle_beta   90.00
_cell.angle_gamma   90.00
#
_symmetry.space_group_name_H-M   'P 1'
#
loop_
_entity.id
_entity.type
_entity.pdbx_description
1 polymer ?
#
loop_
_entity_poly.entity_id
_entity_poly.type
_entity_poly.pdbx_seq_one_letter_code
_entity_poly.pdbx_strand_id
1 'polypeptide(L)'
;MTVIKILLAEDDVTMVSLLTTLLKMEGFNVVALRADADVPAAVRAEKPDILLLDVHLSHQSGFDILDAIRNSEDTVDTRVVMSSGSNVKDECLHHGANGFLMKPYMPDELITILKKNIKSS
;
A
#
# COMPACT_ATOMS: atom_id res chain seq x y z
N MET A 1 22.41 -2.64 6.68
CA MET A 1 21.16 -3.24 6.15
C MET A 1 20.05 -2.23 6.14
N THR A 2 19.34 -2.13 5.03
CA THR A 2 18.23 -1.20 4.90
C THR A 2 16.95 -1.90 5.29
N VAL A 3 16.21 -1.32 6.24
CA VAL A 3 14.92 -1.83 6.64
C VAL A 3 13.88 -1.34 5.63
N ILE A 4 13.08 -2.26 5.11
CA ILE A 4 12.01 -1.92 4.15
C ILE A 4 10.88 -1.21 4.88
N LYS A 5 10.50 -0.06 4.37
CA LYS A 5 9.43 0.76 4.95
C LYS A 5 8.15 0.58 4.15
N ILE A 6 7.09 0.21 4.86
CA ILE A 6 5.76 0.05 4.29
C ILE A 6 4.83 1.11 4.87
N LEU A 7 4.20 1.85 3.97
CA LEU A 7 3.17 2.82 4.34
C LEU A 7 1.82 2.14 4.15
N LEU A 8 0.99 2.15 5.18
CA LEU A 8 -0.28 1.44 5.19
C LEU A 8 -1.44 2.43 5.16
N ALA A 9 -2.22 2.39 4.10
CA ALA A 9 -3.43 3.20 3.92
C ALA A 9 -4.65 2.28 3.92
N GLU A 10 -5.20 2.06 5.10
CA GLU A 10 -6.33 1.19 5.37
C GLU A 10 -7.15 1.84 6.49
N ASP A 11 -8.47 1.88 6.36
CA ASP A 11 -9.33 2.54 7.36
C ASP A 11 -9.98 1.59 8.37
N ASP A 12 -9.94 0.28 8.16
CA ASP A 12 -10.44 -0.69 9.12
C ASP A 12 -9.43 -0.84 10.25
N VAL A 13 -9.80 -0.38 11.45
CA VAL A 13 -8.91 -0.34 12.62
C VAL A 13 -8.38 -1.74 12.98
N THR A 14 -9.23 -2.75 12.92
CA THR A 14 -8.84 -4.13 13.22
C THR A 14 -7.80 -4.62 12.20
N MET A 15 -8.05 -4.33 10.93
CA MET A 15 -7.13 -4.69 9.85
C MET A 15 -5.79 -3.99 9.98
N VAL A 16 -5.80 -2.69 10.31
CA VAL A 16 -4.57 -1.92 10.53
C VAL A 16 -3.73 -2.55 11.65
N SER A 17 -4.38 -2.89 12.76
CA SER A 17 -3.68 -3.49 13.90
C SER A 17 -3.06 -4.84 13.53
N LEU A 18 -3.83 -5.69 12.85
CA LEU A 18 -3.38 -7.01 12.43
C LEU A 18 -2.21 -6.91 11.45
N LEU A 19 -2.36 -6.08 10.42
CA LEU A 19 -1.32 -5.91 9.40
C LEU A 19 -0.04 -5.31 9.99
N THR A 20 -0.18 -4.33 10.85
CA THR A 20 0.98 -3.71 11.51
C THR A 20 1.77 -4.75 12.30
N THR A 21 1.09 -5.57 13.09
CA THR A 21 1.73 -6.62 13.87
C THR A 21 2.42 -7.64 12.97
N LEU A 22 1.69 -8.13 11.97
CA LEU A 22 2.20 -9.14 11.04
C LEU A 22 3.45 -8.65 10.29
N LEU A 23 3.39 -7.44 9.76
CA LEU A 23 4.49 -6.89 8.96
C LEU A 23 5.71 -6.59 9.82
N LYS A 24 5.51 -6.12 11.05
CA LYS A 24 6.63 -5.92 11.98
C LYS A 24 7.31 -7.24 12.32
N MET A 25 6.55 -8.32 12.49
CA MET A 25 7.10 -9.65 12.74
C MET A 25 7.97 -10.14 11.58
N GLU A 26 7.68 -9.68 10.37
CA GLU A 26 8.49 -10.01 9.18
C GLU A 26 9.71 -9.09 9.02
N GLY A 27 9.90 -8.15 9.93
CA GLY A 27 11.06 -7.26 9.91
C GLY A 27 10.87 -5.96 9.15
N PHE A 28 9.64 -5.66 8.72
CA PHE A 28 9.35 -4.40 8.04
C PHE A 28 9.15 -3.25 9.03
N ASN A 29 9.49 -2.04 8.59
CA ASN A 29 9.12 -0.82 9.29
C ASN A 29 7.76 -0.38 8.73
N VAL A 30 6.76 -0.26 9.58
CA VAL A 30 5.38 0.01 9.16
C VAL A 30 4.92 1.34 9.71
N VAL A 31 4.43 2.21 8.82
CA VAL A 31 3.80 3.47 9.20
C VAL A 31 2.34 3.39 8.75
N ALA A 32 1.43 3.36 9.70
CA ALA A 32 -0.01 3.31 9.43
C ALA A 32 -0.55 4.74 9.38
N LEU A 33 -1.23 5.07 8.29
CA LEU A 33 -1.84 6.38 8.11
C LEU A 33 -3.23 6.43 8.74
N ARG A 34 -3.64 7.63 9.14
CA ARG A 34 -5.01 7.87 9.58
C ARG A 34 -5.95 7.79 8.36
N ALA A 35 -7.21 7.43 8.62
CA ALA A 35 -8.21 7.28 7.55
C ALA A 35 -8.44 8.57 6.73
N ASP A 36 -8.20 9.72 7.35
CA ASP A 36 -8.38 11.03 6.71
C ASP A 36 -7.08 11.64 6.16
N ALA A 37 -5.99 10.87 6.17
CA ALA A 37 -4.69 11.37 5.74
C ALA A 37 -4.67 11.71 4.25
N ASP A 38 -3.86 12.72 3.92
CA ASP A 38 -3.49 13.01 2.53
C ASP A 38 -2.41 11.99 2.14
N VAL A 39 -2.82 10.93 1.45
CA VAL A 39 -1.91 9.82 1.16
C VAL A 39 -0.76 10.23 0.23
N PRO A 40 -0.99 10.96 -0.88
CA PRO A 40 0.13 11.41 -1.70
C PRO A 40 1.15 12.26 -0.93
N ALA A 41 0.67 13.15 -0.05
CA ALA A 41 1.57 13.95 0.78
C ALA A 41 2.36 13.08 1.76
N ALA A 42 1.73 12.05 2.33
CA ALA A 42 2.41 11.13 3.23
C ALA A 42 3.47 10.31 2.50
N VAL A 43 3.19 9.86 1.28
CA VAL A 43 4.17 9.15 0.45
C VAL A 43 5.39 10.04 0.19
N ARG A 44 5.14 11.30 -0.10
CA ARG A 44 6.21 12.28 -0.35
C ARG A 44 7.08 12.49 0.88
N ALA A 45 6.45 12.59 2.05
CA ALA A 45 7.15 12.82 3.32
C ALA A 45 7.87 11.57 3.83
N GLU A 46 7.22 10.41 3.77
CA GLU A 46 7.74 9.17 4.35
C GLU A 46 8.68 8.41 3.41
N LYS A 47 8.56 8.62 2.12
CA LYS A 47 9.36 7.92 1.10
C LYS A 47 9.38 6.41 1.32
N PRO A 48 8.20 5.76 1.37
CA PRO A 48 8.15 4.33 1.63
C PRO A 48 8.69 3.53 0.45
N ASP A 49 9.13 2.31 0.73
CA ASP A 49 9.47 1.37 -0.32
C ASP A 49 8.23 0.82 -0.99
N ILE A 50 7.17 0.62 -0.21
CA ILE A 50 5.88 0.14 -0.72
C ILE A 50 4.75 0.87 0.00
N LEU A 51 3.74 1.27 -0.78
CA LEU A 51 2.45 1.73 -0.24
C LEU A 51 1.45 0.58 -0.41
N LEU A 52 0.87 0.15 0.70
CA LEU A 52 -0.25 -0.80 0.69
C LEU A 52 -1.53 0.03 0.80
N LEU A 53 -2.32 0.05 -0.27
CA LEU A 53 -3.41 1.00 -0.45
C LEU A 53 -4.73 0.29 -0.71
N ASP A 54 -5.71 0.53 0.16
CA ASP A 54 -7.07 0.05 -0.07
C ASP A 54 -7.70 0.85 -1.21
N VAL A 55 -8.41 0.16 -2.10
CA VAL A 55 -9.17 0.81 -3.19
C VAL A 55 -10.22 1.76 -2.62
N HIS A 56 -10.83 1.39 -1.50
CA HIS A 56 -11.84 2.23 -0.84
C HIS A 56 -11.36 2.67 0.54
N LEU A 57 -11.01 3.93 0.66
CA LEU A 57 -10.61 4.56 1.92
C LEU A 57 -11.69 5.56 2.34
N SER A 58 -12.51 5.22 3.34
CA SER A 58 -13.53 6.12 3.89
C SER A 58 -14.20 7.01 2.84
N HIS A 59 -13.70 8.23 2.66
CA HIS A 59 -14.23 9.22 1.72
C HIS A 59 -13.31 9.43 0.50
N GLN A 60 -12.31 8.56 0.32
CA GLN A 60 -11.33 8.71 -0.76
C GLN A 60 -11.32 7.47 -1.65
N SER A 61 -11.13 7.68 -2.95
CA SER A 61 -10.91 6.58 -3.88
C SER A 61 -9.42 6.26 -3.97
N GLY A 62 -9.07 4.99 -3.78
CA GLY A 62 -7.69 4.54 -3.96
C GLY A 62 -7.19 4.79 -5.38
N PHE A 63 -8.06 4.73 -6.38
CA PHE A 63 -7.66 5.02 -7.77
C PHE A 63 -7.24 6.47 -7.94
N ASP A 64 -7.97 7.42 -7.35
CA ASP A 64 -7.62 8.83 -7.41
C ASP A 64 -6.29 9.10 -6.70
N ILE A 65 -6.08 8.44 -5.56
CA ILE A 65 -4.83 8.52 -4.81
C ILE A 65 -3.67 8.00 -5.67
N LEU A 66 -3.84 6.85 -6.29
CA LEU A 66 -2.82 6.26 -7.14
C LEU A 66 -2.51 7.15 -8.33
N ASP A 67 -3.53 7.71 -8.97
CA ASP A 67 -3.34 8.63 -10.09
C ASP A 67 -2.49 9.85 -9.66
N ALA A 68 -2.76 10.41 -8.50
CA ALA A 68 -1.98 11.53 -7.97
C ALA A 68 -0.51 11.13 -7.72
N ILE A 69 -0.28 9.93 -7.21
CA ILE A 69 1.07 9.41 -6.97
C ILE A 69 1.82 9.25 -8.30
N ARG A 70 1.16 8.73 -9.32
CA ARG A 70 1.78 8.50 -10.64
C ARG A 70 2.00 9.78 -11.45
N ASN A 71 1.28 10.85 -11.12
CA ASN A 71 1.38 12.13 -11.83
C ASN A 71 2.36 13.11 -11.19
N SER A 72 3.08 12.71 -10.15
CA SER A 72 4.04 13.56 -9.46
C SER A 72 5.44 12.96 -9.59
N GLU A 73 6.41 13.77 -10.03
CA GLU A 73 7.79 13.29 -10.28
C GLU A 73 8.43 12.66 -9.04
N ASP A 74 8.16 13.20 -7.87
CA ASP A 74 8.79 12.75 -6.63
C ASP A 74 8.15 11.47 -6.06
N THR A 75 7.02 11.03 -6.59
CA THR A 75 6.34 9.81 -6.11
C THR A 75 6.05 8.79 -7.21
N VAL A 76 6.32 9.12 -8.46
CA VAL A 76 5.94 8.28 -9.62
C VAL A 76 6.49 6.86 -9.55
N ASP A 77 7.64 6.66 -8.93
CA ASP A 77 8.28 5.35 -8.84
C ASP A 77 7.93 4.57 -7.56
N THR A 78 7.07 5.12 -6.71
CA THR A 78 6.65 4.42 -5.49
C THR A 78 5.94 3.12 -5.86
N ARG A 79 6.35 2.02 -5.24
CA ARG A 79 5.67 0.73 -5.43
C ARG A 79 4.35 0.78 -4.70
N VAL A 80 3.27 0.42 -5.39
CA VAL A 80 1.92 0.44 -4.81
C VAL A 80 1.26 -0.92 -5.01
N VAL A 81 0.86 -1.53 -3.90
CA VAL A 81 0.04 -2.74 -3.90
C VAL A 81 -1.34 -2.34 -3.42
N MET A 82 -2.35 -2.58 -4.22
CA MET A 82 -3.73 -2.25 -3.87
C MET A 82 -4.48 -3.47 -3.35
N SER A 83 -5.51 -3.23 -2.55
CA SER A 83 -6.37 -4.30 -2.03
C SER A 83 -7.83 -3.90 -2.09
N SER A 84 -8.71 -4.88 -2.30
CA SER A 84 -10.15 -4.66 -2.35
C SER A 84 -10.90 -5.95 -2.07
N GLY A 85 -12.13 -5.84 -1.58
CA GLY A 85 -13.05 -6.98 -1.46
C GLY A 85 -13.67 -7.39 -2.79
N SER A 86 -13.49 -6.59 -3.84
CA SER A 86 -13.98 -6.89 -5.18
C SER A 86 -12.80 -7.16 -6.11
N ASN A 87 -13.02 -8.01 -7.12
CA ASN A 87 -11.95 -8.30 -8.08
C ASN A 87 -11.82 -7.16 -9.09
N VAL A 88 -11.00 -6.17 -8.75
CA VAL A 88 -10.70 -5.01 -9.60
C VAL A 88 -9.22 -4.97 -9.97
N LYS A 89 -8.60 -6.14 -10.07
CA LYS A 89 -7.18 -6.27 -10.36
C LYS A 89 -6.78 -5.54 -11.63
N ASP A 90 -7.51 -5.80 -12.73
CA ASP A 90 -7.16 -5.21 -14.03
C ASP A 90 -7.25 -3.69 -13.99
N GLU A 91 -8.26 -3.15 -13.31
CA GLU A 91 -8.43 -1.71 -13.15
C GLU A 91 -7.29 -1.13 -12.31
N CYS A 92 -6.90 -1.80 -11.24
CA CYS A 92 -5.75 -1.37 -10.42
C CYS A 92 -4.47 -1.30 -11.25
N LEU A 93 -4.19 -2.35 -12.01
CA LEU A 93 -3.00 -2.40 -12.84
C LEU A 93 -3.04 -1.34 -13.93
N HIS A 94 -4.21 -1.06 -14.50
CA HIS A 94 -4.39 -0.04 -15.52
C HIS A 94 -4.07 1.35 -14.97
N HIS A 95 -4.40 1.61 -13.70
CA HIS A 95 -4.06 2.87 -13.04
C HIS A 95 -2.59 2.96 -12.61
N GLY A 96 -1.85 1.88 -12.74
CA GLY A 96 -0.42 1.88 -12.45
C GLY A 96 -0.03 1.22 -11.13
N ALA A 97 -0.91 0.39 -10.54
CA ALA A 97 -0.54 -0.41 -9.37
C ALA A 97 0.49 -1.47 -9.76
N ASN A 98 1.38 -1.79 -8.82
CA ASN A 98 2.39 -2.83 -9.01
C ASN A 98 1.88 -4.20 -8.61
N GLY A 99 0.80 -4.28 -7.85
CA GLY A 99 0.19 -5.53 -7.44
C GLY A 99 -1.20 -5.33 -6.88
N PHE A 100 -1.92 -6.44 -6.71
CA PHE A 100 -3.27 -6.44 -6.18
C PHE A 100 -3.50 -7.63 -5.27
N LEU A 101 -4.18 -7.40 -4.16
CA LEU A 101 -4.61 -8.43 -3.21
C LEU A 101 -6.12 -8.37 -3.05
N MET A 102 -6.79 -9.47 -3.27
CA MET A 102 -8.23 -9.55 -3.03
C MET A 102 -8.50 -9.95 -1.58
N LYS A 103 -9.33 -9.16 -0.89
CA LYS A 103 -9.72 -9.46 0.49
C LYS A 103 -10.81 -10.54 0.51
N PRO A 104 -10.82 -11.43 1.49
CA PRO A 104 -9.78 -11.61 2.51
C PRO A 104 -8.56 -12.35 1.93
N TYR A 105 -7.37 -11.89 2.26
CA TYR A 105 -6.14 -12.56 1.83
C TYR A 105 -5.43 -13.19 3.01
N MET A 106 -4.65 -14.23 2.74
CA MET A 106 -3.88 -14.91 3.75
C MET A 106 -2.56 -14.16 4.02
N PRO A 107 -2.01 -14.26 5.24
CA PRO A 107 -0.74 -13.60 5.56
C PRO A 107 0.39 -13.91 4.59
N ASP A 108 0.52 -15.16 4.15
CA ASP A 108 1.59 -15.54 3.22
C ASP A 108 1.39 -14.94 1.83
N GLU A 109 0.15 -14.72 1.39
CA GLU A 109 -0.13 -14.02 0.13
C GLU A 109 0.37 -12.58 0.20
N LEU A 110 0.08 -11.90 1.31
CA LEU A 110 0.51 -10.53 1.55
C LEU A 110 2.05 -10.43 1.54
N ILE A 111 2.70 -11.27 2.33
CA ILE A 111 4.16 -11.25 2.44
C ILE A 111 4.80 -11.55 1.07
N THR A 112 4.27 -12.52 0.34
CA THR A 112 4.79 -12.89 -0.97
C THR A 112 4.73 -11.71 -1.94
N ILE A 113 3.57 -11.04 -2.04
CA ILE A 113 3.43 -9.92 -2.98
C ILE A 113 4.27 -8.72 -2.57
N LEU A 114 4.42 -8.47 -1.28
CA LEU A 114 5.27 -7.37 -0.81
C LEU A 114 6.74 -7.64 -1.15
N LYS A 115 7.23 -8.84 -0.86
CA LYS A 115 8.62 -9.22 -1.17
C LYS A 115 8.91 -9.16 -2.66
N LYS A 116 7.94 -9.54 -3.49
CA LYS A 116 8.06 -9.49 -4.94
C LYS A 116 8.21 -8.05 -5.46
N ASN A 117 7.70 -7.08 -4.72
CA ASN A 117 7.71 -5.67 -5.12
C ASN A 117 8.80 -4.84 -4.44
N ILE A 118 9.68 -5.46 -3.69
CA ILE A 118 10.82 -4.77 -3.10
C ILE A 118 11.90 -4.61 -4.18
N LYS A 119 12.42 -3.39 -4.31
CA LYS A 119 13.51 -3.14 -5.26
C LYS A 119 14.77 -3.85 -4.81
N SER A 120 15.39 -4.59 -5.71
CA SER A 120 16.73 -5.13 -5.50
C SER A 120 17.72 -4.00 -5.48
N SER A 121 18.55 -3.97 -4.49
CA SER A 121 19.65 -2.99 -4.43
C SER A 121 20.81 -3.44 -5.29
#